data_4d2dcad57d6c5206b27e8c44cd96e727
#
_entry.id   4d2dcad57d6c5206b27e8c44cd96e727
#
_cell.length_a   1.000
_cell.length_b   1.000
_cell.length_c   1.000
_cell.angle_alpha   90.00
_cell.angle_beta   90.00
_cell.angle_gamma   90.00
#
_symmetry.space_group_name_H-M   'P 1'
#
loop_
_entity.id
_entity.type
_entity.pdbx_description
1 polymer ?
#
loop_
_entity_poly.entity_id
_entity_poly.type
_entity_poly.pdbx_seq_one_letter_code
_entity_poly.pdbx_strand_id
1 'polypeptide(L)'
;MRYVVDIDGTICDPGPDREKRYTFATPRKDRIDFINKLYDDGHTIIYLTARGMGQFDNCREIAEKTFYDFTWKQLESWGCKFHDLFLGKPAADLYIDDRGINDHDFFISN
;
A
#
# COMPACT_ATOMS: atom_id res chain seq x y z
N MET A 1 12.46 9.00 -10.51
CA MET A 1 11.21 8.36 -10.99
C MET A 1 10.12 8.50 -9.93
N ARG A 2 8.89 8.29 -10.32
CA ARG A 2 7.76 8.27 -9.40
C ARG A 2 7.20 6.86 -9.33
N TYR A 3 7.13 6.30 -8.13
CA TYR A 3 6.63 4.96 -7.89
C TYR A 3 5.31 5.03 -7.14
N VAL A 4 4.31 4.29 -7.62
CA VAL A 4 3.04 4.10 -6.91
C VAL A 4 3.06 2.67 -6.38
N VAL A 5 2.99 2.52 -5.07
CA VAL A 5 3.22 1.25 -4.38
C VAL A 5 1.96 0.85 -3.61
N ASP A 6 1.51 -0.36 -3.82
CA ASP A 6 0.40 -0.96 -3.07
C ASP A 6 0.84 -1.27 -1.63
N ILE A 7 -0.11 -1.46 -0.74
CA ILE A 7 0.16 -1.73 0.67
C ILE A 7 -0.08 -3.20 1.01
N ASP A 8 -1.34 -3.61 1.13
CA ASP A 8 -1.67 -4.96 1.58
C ASP A 8 -1.30 -6.01 0.53
N GLY A 9 -0.53 -7.00 0.94
CA GLY A 9 0.01 -8.02 0.04
C GLY A 9 1.29 -7.61 -0.68
N THR A 10 1.70 -6.35 -0.57
CA THR A 10 2.90 -5.83 -1.22
C THR A 10 3.99 -5.47 -0.19
N ILE A 11 3.69 -4.59 0.75
CA ILE A 11 4.66 -4.22 1.80
C ILE A 11 4.26 -4.76 3.18
N CYS A 12 3.18 -5.48 3.26
CA CYS A 12 2.75 -6.13 4.50
C CYS A 12 1.90 -7.34 4.19
N ASP A 13 1.76 -8.21 5.19
CA ASP A 13 0.84 -9.34 5.15
C ASP A 13 -0.38 -9.01 5.99
N PRO A 14 -1.58 -9.37 5.53
CA PRO A 14 -2.80 -9.06 6.26
C PRO A 14 -2.88 -9.83 7.58
N GLY A 15 -3.64 -9.29 8.53
CA GLY A 15 -3.93 -9.98 9.77
C GLY A 15 -4.80 -11.23 9.56
N PRO A 16 -5.09 -11.97 10.65
CA PRO A 16 -5.60 -13.34 10.56
C PRO A 16 -7.04 -13.48 10.06
N ASP A 17 -7.84 -12.43 10.11
CA ASP A 17 -9.22 -12.50 9.66
C ASP A 17 -9.68 -11.15 9.09
N ARG A 18 -10.92 -11.11 8.61
CA ARG A 18 -11.48 -9.96 7.92
C ARG A 18 -11.50 -8.69 8.75
N GLU A 19 -11.80 -8.81 10.05
CA GLU A 19 -11.89 -7.66 10.95
C GLU A 19 -10.51 -7.14 11.35
N LYS A 20 -9.54 -8.02 11.43
CA LYS A 20 -8.19 -7.72 11.94
C LYS A 20 -7.14 -7.55 10.86
N ARG A 21 -7.54 -7.62 9.59
CA ARG A 21 -6.56 -7.66 8.49
C ARG A 21 -5.68 -6.43 8.40
N TYR A 22 -6.20 -5.26 8.74
CA TYR A 22 -5.40 -4.03 8.73
C TYR A 22 -4.72 -3.79 10.07
N THR A 23 -5.46 -3.92 11.16
CA THR A 23 -4.96 -3.65 12.51
C THR A 23 -3.79 -4.55 12.88
N PHE A 24 -3.86 -5.81 12.47
CA PHE A 24 -2.82 -6.81 12.77
C PHE A 24 -1.99 -7.18 11.53
N ALA A 25 -1.95 -6.31 10.55
CA ALA A 25 -1.05 -6.49 9.41
C ALA A 25 0.41 -6.48 9.87
N THR A 26 1.21 -7.35 9.28
CA THR A 26 2.63 -7.50 9.61
C THR A 26 3.49 -6.90 8.49
N PRO A 27 4.34 -5.92 8.79
CA PRO A 27 5.16 -5.30 7.74
C PRO A 27 6.21 -6.26 7.18
N ARG A 28 6.42 -6.19 5.88
CA ARG A 28 7.54 -6.85 5.21
C ARG A 28 8.71 -5.88 5.21
N LYS A 29 9.54 -5.97 6.23
CA LYS A 29 10.56 -4.98 6.50
C LYS A 29 11.58 -4.85 5.37
N ASP A 30 11.96 -5.93 4.74
CA ASP A 30 12.90 -5.94 3.62
C ASP A 30 12.37 -5.12 2.43
N ARG A 31 11.09 -5.25 2.13
CA ARG A 31 10.45 -4.48 1.06
C ARG A 31 10.30 -3.01 1.41
N ILE A 32 9.94 -2.71 2.66
CA ILE A 32 9.86 -1.34 3.15
C ILE A 32 11.24 -0.68 3.07
N ASP A 33 12.28 -1.38 3.49
CA ASP A 33 13.65 -0.86 3.42
C ASP A 33 14.05 -0.58 1.96
N PHE A 34 13.66 -1.45 1.03
CA PHE A 34 13.94 -1.24 -0.39
C PHE A 34 13.25 0.05 -0.91
N ILE A 35 11.96 0.23 -0.61
CA ILE A 35 11.22 1.43 -1.03
C ILE A 35 11.79 2.67 -0.36
N ASN A 36 12.16 2.59 0.92
CA ASN A 36 12.80 3.70 1.63
C ASN A 36 14.12 4.10 0.98
N LYS A 37 14.88 3.14 0.46
CA LYS A 37 16.11 3.43 -0.25
C LYS A 37 15.83 4.21 -1.54
N LEU A 38 14.78 3.85 -2.26
CA LEU A 38 14.36 4.62 -3.43
C LEU A 38 14.00 6.06 -3.05
N TYR A 39 13.32 6.24 -1.93
CA TYR A 39 13.02 7.56 -1.39
C TYR A 39 14.30 8.34 -1.10
N ASP A 40 15.26 7.73 -0.42
CA ASP A 40 16.54 8.36 -0.07
C ASP A 40 17.36 8.70 -1.31
N ASP A 41 17.24 7.92 -2.39
CA ASP A 41 17.92 8.16 -3.66
C ASP A 41 17.26 9.26 -4.50
N GLY A 42 16.19 9.89 -4.00
CA GLY A 42 15.57 11.03 -4.66
C GLY A 42 14.34 10.71 -5.48
N HIS A 43 13.84 9.47 -5.43
CA HIS A 43 12.63 9.10 -6.14
C HIS A 43 11.38 9.51 -5.34
N THR A 44 10.27 9.74 -6.04
CA THR A 44 8.99 10.06 -5.42
C THR A 44 8.24 8.78 -5.12
N ILE A 45 7.80 8.63 -3.87
CA ILE A 45 7.05 7.45 -3.42
C ILE A 45 5.62 7.84 -3.07
N ILE A 46 4.67 7.16 -3.67
CA ILE A 46 3.25 7.32 -3.39
C ILE A 46 2.70 5.95 -3.01
N TYR A 47 2.06 5.84 -1.85
CA TYR A 47 1.33 4.62 -1.49
C TYR A 47 -0.12 4.75 -1.94
N LEU A 48 -0.64 3.70 -2.56
CA LEU A 48 -2.01 3.61 -3.07
C LEU A 48 -2.64 2.32 -2.58
N THR A 49 -3.80 2.40 -1.93
CA THR A 49 -4.42 1.23 -1.32
C THR A 49 -5.91 1.13 -1.63
N ALA A 50 -6.37 -0.12 -1.71
CA ALA A 50 -7.79 -0.46 -1.83
C ALA A 50 -8.47 -0.67 -0.47
N ARG A 51 -7.81 -0.29 0.65
CA ARG A 51 -8.40 -0.48 1.99
C ARG A 51 -9.78 0.11 2.07
N GLY A 52 -10.75 -0.68 2.51
CA GLY A 52 -12.14 -0.29 2.63
C GLY A 52 -12.95 -0.34 1.33
N MET A 53 -12.29 -0.47 0.18
CA MET A 53 -13.00 -0.43 -1.09
C MET A 53 -13.91 -1.65 -1.31
N GLY A 54 -13.41 -2.83 -0.98
CA GLY A 54 -14.25 -4.04 -1.03
C GLY A 54 -15.36 -4.03 0.01
N GLN A 55 -15.07 -3.52 1.20
CA GLN A 55 -16.02 -3.44 2.31
C GLN A 55 -17.18 -2.48 2.03
N PHE A 56 -16.91 -1.38 1.35
CA PHE A 56 -17.87 -0.30 1.11
C PHE A 56 -18.28 -0.21 -0.37
N ASP A 57 -18.23 -1.32 -1.09
CA ASP A 57 -18.66 -1.42 -2.48
C ASP A 57 -18.01 -0.35 -3.38
N ASN A 58 -16.69 -0.23 -3.24
CA ASN A 58 -15.87 0.74 -3.98
C ASN A 58 -16.26 2.22 -3.77
N CYS A 59 -16.84 2.53 -2.61
CA CYS A 59 -17.12 3.91 -2.24
C CYS A 59 -15.85 4.57 -1.66
N ARG A 60 -15.18 5.37 -2.48
CA ARG A 60 -13.94 6.03 -2.13
C ARG A 60 -14.07 6.96 -0.91
N GLU A 61 -15.16 7.72 -0.85
CA GLU A 61 -15.36 8.69 0.24
C GLU A 61 -15.44 8.00 1.61
N ILE A 62 -16.20 6.89 1.69
CA ILE A 62 -16.34 6.15 2.94
C ILE A 62 -15.02 5.48 3.30
N ALA A 63 -14.33 4.90 2.32
CA ALA A 63 -13.04 4.26 2.56
C ALA A 63 -12.02 5.26 3.11
N GLU A 64 -11.93 6.45 2.53
CA GLU A 64 -11.01 7.50 2.99
C GLU A 64 -11.36 7.95 4.42
N LYS A 65 -12.62 8.24 4.70
CA LYS A 65 -13.05 8.64 6.04
C LYS A 65 -12.73 7.60 7.10
N THR A 66 -12.88 6.34 6.74
CA THR A 66 -12.71 5.23 7.69
C THR A 66 -11.25 4.89 7.93
N PHE A 67 -10.42 4.88 6.88
CA PHE A 67 -9.09 4.27 6.96
C PHE A 67 -7.91 5.19 6.66
N TYR A 68 -8.11 6.43 6.23
CA TYR A 68 -6.98 7.27 5.84
C TYR A 68 -6.01 7.53 6.99
N ASP A 69 -6.51 8.08 8.09
CA ASP A 69 -5.66 8.41 9.24
C ASP A 69 -5.01 7.17 9.85
N PHE A 70 -5.77 6.09 9.96
CA PHE A 70 -5.24 4.82 10.45
C PHE A 70 -4.10 4.33 9.57
N THR A 71 -4.28 4.34 8.25
CA THR A 71 -3.26 3.87 7.31
C THR A 71 -2.02 4.74 7.35
N TRP A 72 -2.18 6.06 7.39
CA TRP A 72 -1.06 6.98 7.52
C TRP A 72 -0.22 6.67 8.75
N LYS A 73 -0.87 6.56 9.90
CA LYS A 73 -0.20 6.27 11.17
C LYS A 73 0.50 4.92 11.16
N GLN A 74 -0.12 3.92 10.53
CA GLN A 74 0.47 2.60 10.42
C GLN A 74 1.73 2.63 9.56
N LEU A 75 1.70 3.30 8.41
CA LEU A 75 2.89 3.47 7.56
C LEU A 75 4.01 4.17 8.32
N GLU A 76 3.69 5.20 9.08
CA GLU A 76 4.68 5.88 9.93
C GLU A 76 5.26 4.93 10.97
N SER A 77 4.41 4.14 11.63
CA SER A 77 4.86 3.20 12.66
C SER A 77 5.78 2.11 12.09
N TRP A 78 5.64 1.79 10.82
CA TRP A 78 6.51 0.84 10.12
C TRP A 78 7.79 1.48 9.59
N GLY A 79 7.96 2.78 9.78
CA GLY A 79 9.13 3.49 9.28
C GLY A 79 9.12 3.77 7.79
N CYS A 80 7.96 3.72 7.15
CA CYS A 80 7.84 4.01 5.73
C CYS A 80 8.12 5.48 5.44
N LYS A 81 8.92 5.73 4.41
CA LYS A 81 9.19 7.07 3.88
C LYS A 81 8.41 7.24 2.59
N PHE A 82 7.57 8.26 2.53
CA PHE A 82 6.73 8.46 1.35
C PHE A 82 6.32 9.94 1.24
N HIS A 83 5.91 10.33 0.06
CA HIS A 83 5.49 11.71 -0.23
C HIS A 83 3.99 11.86 -0.12
N ASP A 84 3.23 10.82 -0.46
CA ASP A 84 1.77 10.90 -0.47
C ASP A 84 1.15 9.53 -0.25
N LEU A 85 -0.12 9.56 0.17
CA LEU A 85 -0.93 8.37 0.38
C LEU A 85 -2.30 8.61 -0.25
N PHE A 86 -2.70 7.69 -1.13
CA PHE A 86 -4.04 7.71 -1.72
C PHE A 86 -4.79 6.42 -1.37
N LEU A 87 -6.00 6.59 -0.88
CA LEU A 87 -6.99 5.54 -0.83
C LEU A 87 -7.83 5.63 -2.10
N GLY A 88 -8.73 4.67 -2.32
CA GLY A 88 -9.61 4.72 -3.48
C GLY A 88 -9.15 3.89 -4.66
N LYS A 89 -8.09 3.08 -4.49
CA LYS A 89 -7.77 2.08 -5.51
C LYS A 89 -8.94 1.11 -5.61
N PRO A 90 -9.60 0.96 -6.76
CA PRO A 90 -10.73 0.05 -6.87
C PRO A 90 -10.33 -1.38 -6.48
N ALA A 91 -11.15 -2.05 -5.70
CA ALA A 91 -10.98 -3.47 -5.41
C ALA A 91 -11.34 -4.25 -6.68
N ALA A 92 -10.42 -5.07 -7.15
CA ALA A 92 -10.59 -5.83 -8.39
C ALA A 92 -9.76 -7.11 -8.35
N ASP A 93 -10.08 -8.03 -9.23
CA ASP A 93 -9.30 -9.26 -9.37
C ASP A 93 -8.06 -9.06 -10.24
N LEU A 94 -8.09 -8.09 -11.15
CA LEU A 94 -7.01 -7.85 -12.10
C LEU A 94 -6.94 -6.38 -12.46
N TYR A 95 -5.72 -5.85 -12.49
CA TYR A 95 -5.45 -4.47 -12.93
C TYR A 95 -4.68 -4.54 -14.24
N ILE A 96 -5.25 -3.96 -15.28
CA ILE A 96 -4.67 -3.99 -16.63
C ILE A 96 -4.23 -2.57 -16.98
N ASP A 97 -2.93 -2.34 -17.09
CA ASP A 97 -2.38 -1.07 -17.53
C ASP A 97 -1.01 -1.27 -18.19
N ASP A 98 -0.44 -0.20 -18.72
CA ASP A 98 0.81 -0.26 -19.48
C ASP A 98 2.07 -0.04 -18.63
N ARG A 99 1.93 0.27 -17.32
CA ARG A 99 3.06 0.66 -16.47
C ARG A 99 3.22 -0.17 -15.20
N GLY A 100 2.24 -1.01 -14.92
CA GLY A 100 2.24 -1.83 -13.72
C GLY A 100 3.21 -2.99 -13.80
N ILE A 101 3.74 -3.36 -12.65
CA ILE A 101 4.54 -4.56 -12.50
C ILE A 101 4.05 -5.31 -11.27
N ASN A 102 4.05 -6.64 -11.33
CA ASN A 102 3.72 -7.48 -10.19
C ASN A 102 4.77 -7.29 -9.10
N ASP A 103 4.34 -7.22 -7.84
CA ASP A 103 5.22 -6.96 -6.70
C ASP A 103 6.36 -7.96 -6.59
N HIS A 104 6.07 -9.24 -6.75
CA HIS A 104 7.10 -10.28 -6.69
C HIS A 104 8.20 -10.03 -7.72
N ASP A 105 7.83 -9.76 -8.96
CA ASP A 105 8.79 -9.52 -10.03
C ASP A 105 9.61 -8.25 -9.76
N PHE A 106 8.97 -7.22 -9.25
CA PHE A 106 9.65 -5.96 -8.93
C PHE A 106 10.74 -6.16 -7.87
N PHE A 107 10.39 -6.79 -6.76
CA PHE A 107 11.33 -6.94 -5.65
C PHE A 107 12.42 -7.98 -5.92
N ILE A 108 12.15 -8.99 -6.70
CA ILE A 108 13.16 -9.98 -7.11
C ILE A 108 14.14 -9.38 -8.12
N SER A 109 13.64 -8.62 -9.09
CA SER A 109 14.46 -8.07 -10.19
C SER A 109 15.37 -6.93 -9.76
N ASN A 110 15.11 -6.37 -8.61
CA ASN A 110 15.85 -5.24 -8.09
C ASN A 110 16.50 -5.57 -6.76
#